data_0dbb234d24e3754025b1294e84510ce7
#
_entry.id   0dbb234d24e3754025b1294e84510ce7
#
_cell.length_a   1.000
_cell.length_b   1.000
_cell.length_c   1.000
_cell.angle_alpha   90.00
_cell.angle_beta   90.00
_cell.angle_gamma   90.00
#
_symmetry.space_group_name_H-M   'P 1'
#
loop_
_entity.id
_entity.type
_entity.pdbx_description
1 polymer ?
#
loop_
_entity_poly.entity_id
_entity_poly.type
_entity_poly.pdbx_seq_one_letter_code
_entity_poly.pdbx_strand_id
1 'polypeptide(L)'
;GFYSAFMVADKVEIISKSFKKEPAVHWECDGSPEYSTKKSKKTTRGTEIVLHIAEDSLEFLEDARINELLVKYNKFMPIPIKFGTKEVNDPDHTPKTTQDKDGKETTEPQKMITVDNLINNPTPAWTKQPAELKAEDYKSFYRELYPMQFEEPLFNIHLNVDYPFNLTGILYFPKMTNDLNMQ
;
A
#
# COMPACT_ATOMS: atom_id res chain seq x y z
N GLY A 1 6.75 19.46 -1.82
CA GLY A 1 6.68 18.10 -2.27
C GLY A 1 7.97 17.62 -2.91
N PHE A 2 8.19 17.91 -4.19
CA PHE A 2 9.33 17.37 -4.93
C PHE A 2 10.71 17.74 -4.34
N TYR A 3 10.90 18.96 -3.89
CA TYR A 3 12.17 19.39 -3.29
C TYR A 3 12.58 18.60 -2.04
N SER A 4 11.66 17.95 -1.35
CA SER A 4 12.01 17.08 -0.23
C SER A 4 12.87 15.89 -0.61
N ALA A 5 12.94 15.52 -1.90
CA ALA A 5 13.83 14.47 -2.38
C ALA A 5 15.31 14.79 -2.08
N PHE A 6 15.70 16.07 -2.14
CA PHE A 6 17.06 16.52 -1.84
C PHE A 6 17.40 16.53 -0.33
N MET A 7 16.45 16.21 0.53
CA MET A 7 16.76 15.97 1.96
C MET A 7 17.44 14.63 2.19
N VAL A 8 17.32 13.69 1.24
CA VAL A 8 17.85 12.33 1.36
C VAL A 8 18.68 11.90 0.14
N ALA A 9 18.76 12.73 -0.90
CA ALA A 9 19.44 12.41 -2.14
C ALA A 9 20.41 13.52 -2.56
N ASP A 10 21.60 13.15 -3.00
CA ASP A 10 22.61 14.07 -3.57
C ASP A 10 22.29 14.43 -5.00
N LYS A 11 21.51 13.59 -5.70
CA LYS A 11 21.12 13.79 -7.08
C LYS A 11 19.75 13.18 -7.33
N VAL A 12 18.96 13.85 -8.16
CA VAL A 12 17.63 13.38 -8.60
C VAL A 12 17.57 13.36 -10.11
N GLU A 13 17.09 12.26 -10.68
CA GLU A 13 16.81 12.14 -12.10
C GLU A 13 15.33 11.88 -12.34
N ILE A 14 14.75 12.49 -13.36
CA ILE A 14 13.37 12.26 -13.79
C ILE A 14 13.36 11.93 -15.27
N ILE A 15 12.84 10.77 -15.60
CA ILE A 15 12.72 10.31 -16.98
C ILE A 15 11.23 10.17 -17.29
N SER A 16 10.70 11.05 -18.13
CA SER A 16 9.27 11.12 -18.37
C SER A 16 8.92 11.00 -19.85
N LYS A 17 7.91 10.17 -20.15
CA LYS A 17 7.32 10.03 -21.47
C LYS A 17 5.83 10.35 -21.41
N SER A 18 5.45 11.42 -22.09
CA SER A 18 4.05 11.83 -22.25
C SER A 18 3.24 10.81 -23.08
N PHE A 19 1.92 10.85 -22.95
CA PHE A 19 1.00 10.13 -23.86
C PHE A 19 1.03 10.67 -25.30
N LYS A 20 1.54 11.89 -25.50
CA LYS A 20 1.71 12.49 -26.82
C LYS A 20 2.87 11.84 -27.57
N LYS A 21 2.92 12.06 -28.89
CA LYS A 21 3.98 11.53 -29.78
C LYS A 21 5.36 12.20 -29.61
N GLU A 22 5.51 13.10 -28.66
CA GLU A 22 6.75 13.80 -28.38
C GLU A 22 7.82 12.85 -27.80
N PRO A 23 9.12 13.12 -27.99
CA PRO A 23 10.17 12.34 -27.38
C PRO A 23 10.11 12.41 -25.84
N ALA A 24 10.59 11.36 -25.17
CA ALA A 24 10.77 11.39 -23.73
C ALA A 24 11.89 12.35 -23.32
N VAL A 25 11.77 12.91 -22.12
CA VAL A 25 12.73 13.84 -21.54
C VAL A 25 13.39 13.22 -20.34
N HIS A 26 14.68 13.44 -20.18
CA HIS A 26 15.45 13.15 -19.00
C HIS A 26 15.89 14.48 -18.38
N TRP A 27 15.48 14.72 -17.15
CA TRP A 27 15.87 15.84 -16.31
C TRP A 27 16.74 15.34 -15.18
N GLU A 28 17.78 16.11 -14.82
CA GLU A 28 18.63 15.80 -13.67
C GLU A 28 19.07 17.06 -12.94
N CYS A 29 19.22 16.97 -11.62
CA CYS A 29 19.68 18.03 -10.73
C CYS A 29 20.39 17.44 -9.52
N ASP A 30 21.41 18.14 -9.02
CA ASP A 30 22.17 17.80 -7.82
C ASP A 30 21.79 18.65 -6.58
N GLY A 31 20.63 19.32 -6.64
CA GLY A 31 20.18 20.23 -5.58
C GLY A 31 20.67 21.66 -5.72
N SER A 32 21.57 21.94 -6.65
CA SER A 32 21.96 23.30 -7.03
C SER A 32 20.82 24.02 -7.78
N PRO A 33 20.89 25.35 -7.98
CA PRO A 33 19.95 26.07 -8.83
C PRO A 33 19.96 25.65 -10.29
N GLU A 34 21.00 24.94 -10.73
CA GLU A 34 21.16 24.49 -12.10
C GLU A 34 20.56 23.07 -12.28
N TYR A 35 20.03 22.81 -13.45
CA TYR A 35 19.57 21.50 -13.86
C TYR A 35 19.88 21.26 -15.33
N SER A 36 19.92 20.01 -15.73
CA SER A 36 20.09 19.62 -17.14
C SER A 36 18.87 18.89 -17.67
N THR A 37 18.62 19.06 -18.98
CA THR A 37 17.58 18.31 -19.69
C THR A 37 18.14 17.76 -20.99
N LYS A 38 17.78 16.51 -21.31
CA LYS A 38 18.15 15.85 -22.55
C LYS A 38 17.04 14.91 -23.04
N LYS A 39 17.05 14.55 -24.32
CA LYS A 39 16.12 13.55 -24.86
C LYS A 39 16.45 12.18 -24.25
N SER A 40 15.40 11.41 -23.93
CA SER A 40 15.54 10.04 -23.43
C SER A 40 15.05 9.02 -24.46
N LYS A 41 15.56 7.80 -24.35
CA LYS A 41 15.15 6.63 -25.14
C LYS A 41 13.92 5.91 -24.61
N LYS A 42 13.31 6.39 -23.50
CA LYS A 42 12.10 5.78 -22.93
C LYS A 42 10.98 5.78 -23.97
N THR A 43 10.41 4.62 -24.22
CA THR A 43 9.34 4.42 -25.22
C THR A 43 7.96 4.31 -24.59
N THR A 44 7.89 3.77 -23.37
CA THR A 44 6.64 3.56 -22.64
C THR A 44 6.21 4.82 -21.90
N ARG A 45 4.90 5.14 -21.94
CA ARG A 45 4.29 6.23 -21.18
C ARG A 45 4.57 6.05 -19.68
N GLY A 46 4.82 7.17 -19.01
CA GLY A 46 5.00 7.21 -17.56
C GLY A 46 6.23 7.99 -17.16
N THR A 47 6.40 8.15 -15.84
CA THR A 47 7.52 8.87 -15.24
C THR A 47 8.29 7.93 -14.32
N GLU A 48 9.61 7.95 -14.44
CA GLU A 48 10.55 7.27 -13.57
C GLU A 48 11.33 8.35 -12.82
N ILE A 49 11.45 8.17 -11.52
CA ILE A 49 12.20 9.07 -10.63
C ILE A 49 13.29 8.24 -9.97
N VAL A 50 14.53 8.67 -10.11
CA VAL A 50 15.70 8.02 -9.53
C VAL A 50 16.30 8.97 -8.51
N LEU A 51 16.37 8.53 -7.26
CA LEU A 51 17.02 9.23 -6.15
C LEU A 51 18.37 8.57 -5.90
N HIS A 52 19.45 9.32 -6.06
CA HIS A 52 20.79 8.89 -5.64
C HIS A 52 20.95 9.24 -4.17
N ILE A 53 20.72 8.25 -3.32
CA ILE A 53 20.62 8.43 -1.87
C ILE A 53 21.97 8.87 -1.30
N ALA A 54 21.95 9.93 -0.50
CA ALA A 54 23.10 10.46 0.21
C ALA A 54 23.64 9.47 1.26
N GLU A 55 24.93 9.58 1.59
CA GLU A 55 25.64 8.67 2.49
C GLU A 55 25.03 8.65 3.92
N ASP A 56 24.49 9.75 4.38
CA ASP A 56 23.82 9.88 5.69
C ASP A 56 22.39 9.34 5.71
N SER A 57 21.86 8.90 4.57
CA SER A 57 20.46 8.50 4.36
C SER A 57 20.31 7.08 3.82
N LEU A 58 21.34 6.23 3.96
CA LEU A 58 21.40 4.88 3.40
C LEU A 58 20.30 3.94 3.92
N GLU A 59 19.67 4.26 5.06
CA GLU A 59 18.50 3.51 5.55
C GLU A 59 17.37 3.42 4.52
N PHE A 60 17.24 4.42 3.64
CA PHE A 60 16.22 4.45 2.59
C PHE A 60 16.54 3.58 1.37
N LEU A 61 17.67 2.85 1.38
CA LEU A 61 17.96 1.79 0.41
C LEU A 61 17.46 0.42 0.90
N GLU A 62 17.02 0.32 2.16
CA GLU A 62 16.51 -0.92 2.73
C GLU A 62 15.03 -1.11 2.41
N ASP A 63 14.68 -2.23 1.77
CA ASP A 63 13.30 -2.56 1.38
C ASP A 63 12.34 -2.55 2.58
N ALA A 64 12.79 -3.05 3.73
CA ALA A 64 11.99 -3.07 4.95
C ALA A 64 11.62 -1.65 5.41
N ARG A 65 12.58 -0.71 5.34
CA ARG A 65 12.37 0.69 5.70
C ARG A 65 11.39 1.39 4.76
N ILE A 66 11.57 1.21 3.46
CA ILE A 66 10.64 1.76 2.47
C ILE A 66 9.24 1.18 2.62
N ASN A 67 9.13 -0.13 2.80
CA ASN A 67 7.83 -0.78 3.00
C ASN A 67 7.10 -0.24 4.25
N GLU A 68 7.81 -0.09 5.37
CA GLU A 68 7.26 0.51 6.61
C GLU A 68 6.69 1.92 6.35
N LEU A 69 7.45 2.78 5.68
CA LEU A 69 7.04 4.15 5.35
C LEU A 69 5.84 4.18 4.41
N LEU A 70 5.84 3.34 3.38
CA LEU A 70 4.72 3.25 2.44
C LEU A 70 3.43 2.81 3.14
N VAL A 71 3.50 1.78 3.96
CA VAL A 71 2.35 1.29 4.74
C VAL A 71 1.86 2.35 5.72
N LYS A 72 2.78 3.01 6.43
CA LYS A 72 2.44 4.00 7.46
C LYS A 72 1.73 5.22 6.89
N TYR A 73 2.21 5.76 5.77
CA TYR A 73 1.76 7.06 5.26
C TYR A 73 0.82 6.96 4.06
N ASN A 74 0.76 5.82 3.37
CA ASN A 74 0.03 5.69 2.11
C ASN A 74 -1.06 4.60 2.14
N LYS A 75 -1.36 4.04 3.30
CA LYS A 75 -2.27 2.89 3.47
C LYS A 75 -3.59 3.00 2.68
N PHE A 76 -4.13 4.21 2.56
CA PHE A 76 -5.41 4.47 1.91
C PHE A 76 -5.35 5.49 0.77
N MET A 77 -4.17 5.63 0.14
CA MET A 77 -4.08 6.44 -1.07
C MET A 77 -4.97 5.85 -2.18
N PRO A 78 -5.70 6.71 -2.94
CA PRO A 78 -6.63 6.23 -3.97
C PRO A 78 -5.95 5.69 -5.24
N ILE A 79 -4.62 5.66 -5.28
CA ILE A 79 -3.82 5.12 -6.37
C ILE A 79 -3.10 3.87 -5.87
N PRO A 80 -3.17 2.73 -6.57
CA PRO A 80 -2.44 1.52 -6.18
C PRO A 80 -0.93 1.76 -6.17
N ILE A 81 -0.28 1.37 -5.07
CA ILE A 81 1.17 1.42 -4.90
C ILE A 81 1.70 -0.01 -4.86
N LYS A 82 2.47 -0.37 -5.88
CA LYS A 82 3.18 -1.63 -5.95
C LYS A 82 4.58 -1.46 -5.37
N PHE A 83 4.96 -2.33 -4.44
CA PHE A 83 6.32 -2.43 -3.92
C PHE A 83 6.78 -3.89 -3.88
N GLY A 84 7.58 -4.27 -4.86
CA GLY A 84 8.05 -5.64 -5.01
C GLY A 84 6.93 -6.65 -5.34
N THR A 85 7.18 -7.89 -4.96
CA THR A 85 6.27 -9.04 -5.14
C THR A 85 6.14 -9.80 -3.82
N LYS A 86 5.08 -10.59 -3.70
CA LYS A 86 4.86 -11.51 -2.58
C LYS A 86 4.37 -12.87 -3.06
N GLU A 87 4.66 -13.90 -2.29
CA GLU A 87 4.10 -15.22 -2.51
C GLU A 87 2.75 -15.36 -1.80
N VAL A 88 1.77 -15.87 -2.52
CA VAL A 88 0.43 -16.18 -1.99
C VAL A 88 0.02 -17.56 -2.42
N ASN A 89 -0.93 -18.14 -1.70
CA ASN A 89 -1.54 -19.40 -2.12
C ASN A 89 -2.20 -19.22 -3.47
N ASP A 90 -1.97 -20.19 -4.38
CA ASP A 90 -2.63 -20.21 -5.67
C ASP A 90 -4.16 -20.41 -5.45
N PRO A 91 -5.01 -19.43 -5.81
CA PRO A 91 -6.45 -19.52 -5.57
C PRO A 91 -7.11 -20.61 -6.42
N ASP A 92 -6.48 -21.01 -7.52
CA ASP A 92 -6.99 -22.06 -8.43
C ASP A 92 -6.51 -23.46 -8.02
N HIS A 93 -5.64 -23.56 -7.00
CA HIS A 93 -5.13 -24.81 -6.49
C HIS A 93 -5.73 -25.17 -5.14
N THR A 94 -6.55 -26.22 -5.10
CA THR A 94 -7.05 -26.82 -3.85
C THR A 94 -6.22 -28.05 -3.55
N PRO A 95 -5.47 -28.11 -2.43
CA PRO A 95 -4.70 -29.30 -2.05
C PRO A 95 -5.61 -30.52 -1.90
N LYS A 96 -5.22 -31.63 -2.49
CA LYS A 96 -5.95 -32.91 -2.36
C LYS A 96 -5.46 -33.63 -1.12
N THR A 97 -6.39 -34.06 -0.29
CA THR A 97 -6.10 -34.97 0.82
C THR A 97 -6.33 -36.38 0.34
N THR A 98 -5.31 -37.19 0.40
CA THR A 98 -5.38 -38.65 0.08
C THR A 98 -5.22 -39.44 1.36
N GLN A 99 -6.05 -40.48 1.55
CA GLN A 99 -5.89 -41.43 2.63
C GLN A 99 -5.11 -42.65 2.12
N ASP A 100 -4.09 -43.04 2.83
CA ASP A 100 -3.35 -44.30 2.60
C ASP A 100 -4.15 -45.50 3.13
N LYS A 101 -3.76 -46.70 2.71
CA LYS A 101 -4.42 -47.97 3.13
C LYS A 101 -4.45 -48.20 4.65
N ASP A 102 -3.58 -47.50 5.38
CA ASP A 102 -3.49 -47.55 6.83
C ASP A 102 -4.28 -46.39 7.53
N GLY A 103 -5.11 -45.64 6.76
CA GLY A 103 -5.97 -44.59 7.28
C GLY A 103 -5.24 -43.27 7.58
N LYS A 104 -3.99 -43.11 7.18
CA LYS A 104 -3.21 -41.88 7.37
C LYS A 104 -3.53 -40.87 6.30
N GLU A 105 -4.02 -39.71 6.70
CA GLU A 105 -4.29 -38.61 5.80
C GLU A 105 -2.99 -37.90 5.41
N THR A 106 -2.75 -37.72 4.11
CA THR A 106 -1.66 -36.92 3.59
C THR A 106 -2.24 -35.85 2.68
N THR A 107 -2.02 -34.59 3.04
CA THR A 107 -2.47 -33.43 2.24
C THR A 107 -1.31 -32.96 1.37
N GLU A 108 -1.55 -32.76 0.09
CA GLU A 108 -0.59 -32.14 -0.83
C GLU A 108 -0.21 -30.73 -0.33
N PRO A 109 1.06 -30.29 -0.51
CA PRO A 109 1.46 -28.93 -0.17
C PRO A 109 0.68 -27.94 -1.03
N GLN A 110 0.31 -26.81 -0.42
CA GLN A 110 -0.32 -25.69 -1.14
C GLN A 110 0.63 -25.13 -2.18
N LYS A 111 0.14 -24.99 -3.42
CA LYS A 111 0.91 -24.33 -4.47
C LYS A 111 0.96 -22.84 -4.22
N MET A 112 2.15 -22.24 -4.31
CA MET A 112 2.37 -20.82 -4.18
C MET A 112 2.55 -20.16 -5.55
N ILE A 113 2.04 -18.94 -5.68
CA ILE A 113 2.25 -18.07 -6.85
C ILE A 113 2.79 -16.72 -6.40
N THR A 114 3.62 -16.13 -7.24
CA THR A 114 4.16 -14.79 -7.02
C THR A 114 3.22 -13.77 -7.61
N VAL A 115 2.77 -12.82 -6.81
CA VAL A 115 1.91 -11.70 -7.23
C VAL A 115 2.53 -10.37 -6.86
N ASP A 116 2.06 -9.29 -7.50
CA ASP A 116 2.45 -7.94 -7.13
C ASP A 116 2.08 -7.66 -5.69
N ASN A 117 3.04 -7.11 -4.92
CA ASN A 117 2.76 -6.66 -3.56
C ASN A 117 2.17 -5.24 -3.60
N LEU A 118 0.85 -5.15 -3.51
CA LEU A 118 0.15 -3.87 -3.35
C LEU A 118 0.18 -3.47 -1.88
N ILE A 119 0.72 -2.28 -1.60
CA ILE A 119 0.95 -1.78 -0.23
C ILE A 119 -0.33 -1.21 0.37
N ASN A 120 -1.14 -0.55 -0.43
CA ASN A 120 -2.28 0.23 0.03
C ASN A 120 -3.62 -0.35 -0.43
N ASN A 121 -4.67 0.07 0.26
CA ASN A 121 -6.04 -0.16 -0.13
C ASN A 121 -6.62 1.11 -0.77
N PRO A 122 -6.69 1.20 -2.13
CA PRO A 122 -7.16 2.40 -2.81
C PRO A 122 -8.68 2.63 -2.73
N THR A 123 -9.43 1.63 -2.25
CA THR A 123 -10.89 1.68 -2.11
C THR A 123 -11.32 1.24 -0.70
N PRO A 124 -10.92 1.97 0.35
CA PRO A 124 -11.30 1.64 1.71
C PRO A 124 -12.82 1.69 1.91
N ALA A 125 -13.33 1.00 2.92
CA ALA A 125 -14.76 0.82 3.12
C ALA A 125 -15.55 2.15 3.18
N TRP A 126 -14.96 3.22 3.70
CA TRP A 126 -15.64 4.53 3.77
C TRP A 126 -15.89 5.19 2.41
N THR A 127 -15.26 4.75 1.33
CA THR A 127 -15.47 5.27 -0.04
C THR A 127 -16.71 4.67 -0.71
N LYS A 128 -17.26 3.60 -0.14
CA LYS A 128 -18.47 2.92 -0.62
C LYS A 128 -19.73 3.53 0.02
N GLN A 129 -20.85 3.37 -0.63
CA GLN A 129 -22.14 3.76 -0.01
C GLN A 129 -22.48 2.80 1.14
N PRO A 130 -23.09 3.29 2.24
CA PRO A 130 -23.49 2.42 3.35
C PRO A 130 -24.37 1.25 2.94
N ALA A 131 -25.24 1.45 1.93
CA ALA A 131 -26.13 0.42 1.40
C ALA A 131 -25.41 -0.74 0.67
N GLU A 132 -24.15 -0.54 0.27
CA GLU A 132 -23.34 -1.54 -0.42
C GLU A 132 -22.55 -2.42 0.56
N LEU A 133 -22.51 -2.04 1.84
CA LEU A 133 -21.72 -2.70 2.87
C LEU A 133 -22.60 -3.52 3.82
N LYS A 134 -22.12 -4.70 4.16
CA LYS A 134 -22.71 -5.57 5.18
C LYS A 134 -21.98 -5.41 6.50
N ALA A 135 -22.55 -5.89 7.59
CA ALA A 135 -21.95 -5.86 8.92
C ALA A 135 -20.54 -6.49 8.93
N GLU A 136 -20.33 -7.57 8.17
CA GLU A 136 -19.03 -8.25 8.11
C GLU A 136 -17.96 -7.42 7.38
N ASP A 137 -18.34 -6.59 6.40
CA ASP A 137 -17.41 -5.70 5.70
C ASP A 137 -16.85 -4.63 6.67
N TYR A 138 -17.69 -4.08 7.55
CA TYR A 138 -17.25 -3.14 8.60
C TYR A 138 -16.32 -3.80 9.60
N LYS A 139 -16.59 -5.05 10.01
CA LYS A 139 -15.71 -5.80 10.92
C LYS A 139 -14.37 -6.13 10.27
N SER A 140 -14.39 -6.57 9.01
CA SER A 140 -13.17 -6.86 8.25
C SER A 140 -12.31 -5.62 8.10
N PHE A 141 -12.95 -4.47 7.81
CA PHE A 141 -12.26 -3.20 7.72
C PHE A 141 -11.69 -2.74 9.08
N TYR A 142 -12.41 -2.97 10.18
CA TYR A 142 -11.89 -2.69 11.52
C TYR A 142 -10.63 -3.51 11.83
N ARG A 143 -10.61 -4.80 11.48
CA ARG A 143 -9.42 -5.66 11.63
C ARG A 143 -8.25 -5.20 10.74
N GLU A 144 -8.53 -4.67 9.55
CA GLU A 144 -7.52 -4.06 8.68
C GLU A 144 -6.91 -2.80 9.32
N LEU A 145 -7.72 -1.97 9.95
CA LEU A 145 -7.28 -0.75 10.64
C LEU A 145 -6.44 -1.07 11.89
N TYR A 146 -6.89 -2.05 12.66
CA TYR A 146 -6.38 -2.40 13.99
C TYR A 146 -6.03 -3.89 14.07
N PRO A 147 -4.99 -4.37 13.37
CA PRO A 147 -4.68 -5.80 13.28
C PRO A 147 -4.30 -6.45 14.62
N MET A 148 -3.90 -5.65 15.61
CA MET A 148 -3.57 -6.12 16.96
C MET A 148 -4.77 -6.11 17.93
N GLN A 149 -5.93 -5.63 17.48
CA GLN A 149 -7.17 -5.64 18.24
C GLN A 149 -7.97 -6.88 17.89
N PHE A 150 -8.04 -7.84 18.81
CA PHE A 150 -8.77 -9.10 18.60
C PHE A 150 -10.27 -8.98 18.88
N GLU A 151 -10.68 -7.95 19.64
CA GLU A 151 -12.09 -7.72 19.93
C GLU A 151 -12.78 -6.91 18.84
N GLU A 152 -14.02 -7.28 18.56
CA GLU A 152 -14.87 -6.52 17.64
C GLU A 152 -15.34 -5.22 18.30
N PRO A 153 -15.54 -4.15 17.51
CA PRO A 153 -16.11 -2.90 18.03
C PRO A 153 -17.55 -3.13 18.53
N LEU A 154 -17.99 -2.32 19.47
CA LEU A 154 -19.38 -2.31 19.94
C LEU A 154 -20.35 -1.99 18.82
N PHE A 155 -20.04 -0.95 18.06
CA PHE A 155 -20.77 -0.50 16.87
C PHE A 155 -19.90 0.42 16.04
N ASN A 156 -20.38 0.76 14.87
CA ASN A 156 -19.77 1.72 13.97
C ASN A 156 -20.81 2.70 13.42
N ILE A 157 -20.37 3.88 13.04
CA ILE A 157 -21.16 4.89 12.34
C ILE A 157 -20.46 5.19 11.01
N HIS A 158 -21.14 4.94 9.91
CA HIS A 158 -20.66 5.31 8.58
C HIS A 158 -21.17 6.72 8.26
N LEU A 159 -20.23 7.66 8.16
CA LEU A 159 -20.51 9.05 7.85
C LEU A 159 -20.41 9.26 6.33
N ASN A 160 -21.46 9.81 5.77
CA ASN A 160 -21.49 10.29 4.39
C ASN A 160 -22.37 11.55 4.37
N VAL A 161 -21.78 12.68 4.74
CA VAL A 161 -22.45 13.96 4.95
C VAL A 161 -21.95 14.94 3.92
N ASP A 162 -22.87 15.49 3.12
CA ASP A 162 -22.54 16.42 2.03
C ASP A 162 -22.61 17.90 2.47
N TYR A 163 -23.38 18.20 3.52
CA TYR A 163 -23.60 19.58 3.97
C TYR A 163 -23.63 19.68 5.51
N PRO A 164 -23.08 20.73 6.13
CA PRO A 164 -22.39 21.89 5.53
C PRO A 164 -20.94 21.60 5.09
N PHE A 165 -20.40 20.44 5.42
CA PHE A 165 -19.04 20.01 5.07
C PHE A 165 -19.11 18.60 4.49
N ASN A 166 -18.40 18.36 3.42
CA ASN A 166 -18.22 17.00 2.91
C ASN A 166 -17.41 16.19 3.94
N LEU A 167 -18.09 15.29 4.63
CA LEU A 167 -17.50 14.42 5.63
C LEU A 167 -17.81 12.97 5.30
N THR A 168 -16.77 12.23 4.96
CA THR A 168 -16.86 10.79 4.66
C THR A 168 -15.91 10.04 5.57
N GLY A 169 -16.38 8.97 6.19
CA GLY A 169 -15.58 8.15 7.09
C GLY A 169 -16.39 7.11 7.85
N ILE A 170 -15.69 6.29 8.62
CA ILE A 170 -16.32 5.34 9.52
C ILE A 170 -15.75 5.55 10.92
N LEU A 171 -16.63 5.83 11.88
CA LEU A 171 -16.29 5.88 13.29
C LEU A 171 -16.51 4.50 13.91
N TYR A 172 -15.50 3.97 14.57
CA TYR A 172 -15.60 2.75 15.35
C TYR A 172 -15.55 3.06 16.84
N PHE A 173 -16.40 2.39 17.59
CA PHE A 173 -16.46 2.48 19.06
C PHE A 173 -15.97 1.16 19.64
N PRO A 174 -14.72 1.10 20.15
CA PRO A 174 -14.19 -0.11 20.72
C PRO A 174 -14.91 -0.45 22.03
N LYS A 175 -14.92 -1.72 22.41
CA LYS A 175 -15.28 -2.14 23.76
C LYS A 175 -14.26 -1.58 24.75
N MET A 176 -14.76 -1.09 25.88
CA MET A 176 -13.87 -0.72 26.98
C MET A 176 -13.33 -2.02 27.59
N THR A 177 -12.06 -2.30 27.39
CA THR A 177 -11.35 -3.29 28.19
C THR A 177 -11.14 -2.70 29.58
N ASN A 178 -11.55 -3.44 30.62
CA ASN A 178 -11.27 -3.06 32.01
C ASN A 178 -9.79 -3.32 32.37
N ASP A 179 -8.87 -2.82 31.57
CA ASP A 179 -7.47 -2.69 31.98
C ASP A 179 -7.32 -1.45 32.87
N LEU A 180 -7.91 -1.59 34.07
CA LEU A 180 -7.54 -0.80 35.24
C LEU A 180 -6.12 -1.18 35.67
N ASN A 181 -5.13 -0.92 34.86
CA ASN A 181 -3.77 -0.73 35.36
C ASN A 181 -3.60 0.76 35.61
N MET A 182 -4.14 1.18 36.75
CA MET A 182 -3.64 2.36 37.43
C MET A 182 -2.17 2.12 37.79
N GLN A 183 -1.28 2.83 37.16
CA GLN A 183 -0.02 3.25 37.76
C GLN A 183 0.01 4.77 37.82
#